data_ef57e6be850567fec945b718c764949f
#
_entry.id   ef57e6be850567fec945b718c764949f
#
_cell.length_a   1.000
_cell.length_b   1.000
_cell.length_c   1.000
_cell.angle_alpha   90.00
_cell.angle_beta   90.00
_cell.angle_gamma   90.00
#
_symmetry.space_group_name_H-M   'P 1'
#
loop_
_entity.id
_entity.type
_entity.pdbx_description
1 polymer ?
#
loop_
_entity_poly.entity_id
_entity_poly.type
_entity_poly.pdbx_seq_one_letter_code
_entity_poly.pdbx_strand_id
1 'polypeptide(L)'
;MRRRKVRRRAVFRMMALWVAGGIAALWVGTPQAHPDAPTLTQPGRPVPPALLTGDWQGTLDTGATRLRLMFHVAAAGQGVGQGSTSLSATLDSVDQQVMGVPIPSVTSDGDQVSFTIPSILGGYTGALTADGQSLRGTWTQAGQARPLTLARVTTAQLWAEQARPQTPRPPFPYRAVDVAYDNPRAPGVRLAGTLTLPLGKGPFPAALLITGSGPQDRDETIDGHKPFLVLADALARRGIAVLRVDDRGVGRSTGDFDAATTPDFATDAAAGVAYLRTRADIDPARIGLIGHSEGGLIAPMVADRDPAIAWLVLMAGPGVDGEHILLSQKRLIAGATGVGPSGAERLVDMDRREYAIVKEETDAERARARLRILLQGGIIGGDNHVATSEALIEAITKPWYRWFLTHDPAPTLRTLRLPVLALVGSKDLQVSAAENLPALRAALAGDPQAEVREVPGLNHMFQAADTGAPTEYARIPQTIAPMALDLITDWVAAHSGPPKP
;
A
#
# COMPACT_ATOMS: atom_id res chain seq x y z
N MET A 1 -6.67 -38.28 8.22
CA MET A 1 -5.63 -37.25 8.39
C MET A 1 -5.19 -36.72 7.04
N ARG A 2 -5.77 -35.65 6.53
CA ARG A 2 -5.33 -34.96 5.30
C ARG A 2 -4.80 -33.58 5.70
N ARG A 3 -3.50 -33.37 5.54
CA ARG A 3 -2.79 -32.12 5.81
C ARG A 3 -3.30 -31.04 4.83
N ARG A 4 -4.01 -30.01 5.35
CA ARG A 4 -4.31 -28.78 4.60
C ARG A 4 -3.02 -27.96 4.50
N LYS A 5 -2.45 -27.86 3.31
CA LYS A 5 -1.42 -26.87 2.97
C LYS A 5 -2.08 -25.50 3.01
N VAL A 6 -1.72 -24.71 4.00
CA VAL A 6 -2.10 -23.28 4.10
C VAL A 6 -1.39 -22.55 2.95
N ARG A 7 -2.14 -22.05 2.00
CA ARG A 7 -1.66 -21.13 0.97
C ARG A 7 -1.47 -19.74 1.60
N ARG A 8 -0.30 -19.50 2.17
CA ARG A 8 0.16 -18.14 2.50
C ARG A 8 0.81 -17.55 1.24
N ARG A 9 0.10 -16.89 0.35
CA ARG A 9 0.66 -16.07 -0.75
C ARG A 9 -0.50 -15.53 -1.60
N ALA A 10 -1.07 -14.37 -1.25
CA ALA A 10 -1.83 -13.54 -2.19
C ALA A 10 -2.15 -12.11 -1.69
N VAL A 11 -1.74 -11.69 -0.48
CA VAL A 11 -2.32 -10.50 0.16
C VAL A 11 -1.67 -9.17 -0.25
N PHE A 12 -0.50 -9.16 -0.90
CA PHE A 12 0.27 -7.93 -1.17
C PHE A 12 0.38 -7.49 -2.64
N ARG A 13 -0.43 -8.02 -3.55
CA ARG A 13 -0.22 -7.78 -5.00
C ARG A 13 -0.91 -6.54 -5.58
N MET A 14 -1.89 -5.95 -4.93
CA MET A 14 -2.68 -4.89 -5.57
C MET A 14 -1.99 -3.53 -5.61
N MET A 15 -1.30 -3.10 -4.55
CA MET A 15 -0.56 -1.83 -4.57
C MET A 15 0.73 -1.88 -5.43
N ALA A 16 1.40 -3.04 -5.47
CA ALA A 16 2.63 -3.22 -6.27
C ALA A 16 2.39 -3.21 -7.79
N LEU A 17 1.21 -3.57 -8.27
CA LEU A 17 0.87 -3.53 -9.70
C LEU A 17 0.75 -2.10 -10.25
N TRP A 18 0.47 -1.11 -9.42
CA TRP A 18 0.35 0.29 -9.78
C TRP A 18 1.68 0.95 -10.14
N VAL A 19 2.79 0.49 -9.56
CA VAL A 19 4.14 1.05 -9.82
C VAL A 19 4.87 0.25 -10.91
N ALA A 20 4.63 -1.05 -11.02
CA ALA A 20 5.37 -1.91 -11.94
C ALA A 20 5.00 -1.73 -13.43
N GLY A 21 3.75 -1.36 -13.74
CA GLY A 21 3.30 -1.17 -15.13
C GLY A 21 3.90 0.06 -15.84
N GLY A 22 4.46 1.02 -15.09
CA GLY A 22 4.97 2.28 -15.64
C GLY A 22 6.49 2.33 -15.92
N ILE A 23 7.28 1.38 -15.43
CA ILE A 23 8.77 1.53 -15.46
C ILE A 23 9.43 0.76 -16.59
N ALA A 24 8.77 -0.19 -17.23
CA ALA A 24 9.38 -1.02 -18.28
C ALA A 24 9.53 -0.33 -19.65
N ALA A 25 8.92 0.83 -19.92
CA ALA A 25 8.74 1.32 -21.29
C ALA A 25 9.52 2.57 -21.72
N LEU A 26 10.33 3.25 -20.88
CA LEU A 26 10.97 4.51 -21.30
C LEU A 26 12.42 4.67 -20.79
N TRP A 27 13.34 3.95 -21.42
CA TRP A 27 14.77 4.27 -21.34
C TRP A 27 15.39 4.31 -22.73
N VAL A 28 15.26 5.45 -23.42
CA VAL A 28 16.10 5.81 -24.57
C VAL A 28 16.98 6.97 -24.10
N GLY A 29 18.13 6.65 -23.57
CA GLY A 29 19.18 7.61 -23.25
C GLY A 29 20.49 7.14 -23.88
N THR A 30 21.17 8.03 -24.60
CA THR A 30 22.44 7.79 -25.24
C THR A 30 23.55 7.36 -24.27
N PRO A 31 24.41 6.42 -24.60
CA PRO A 31 25.47 5.97 -23.72
C PRO A 31 26.57 7.02 -23.58
N GLN A 32 26.81 7.49 -22.36
CA GLN A 32 28.05 8.20 -22.01
C GLN A 32 29.05 7.17 -21.48
N ALA A 33 30.19 7.10 -22.14
CA ALA A 33 31.32 6.30 -21.71
C ALA A 33 31.95 6.90 -20.45
N HIS A 34 32.08 6.07 -19.39
CA HIS A 34 32.94 6.36 -18.25
C HIS A 34 34.25 5.57 -18.35
N PRO A 35 35.41 6.17 -18.04
CA PRO A 35 36.66 5.47 -17.94
C PRO A 35 36.79 4.74 -16.58
N ASP A 36 37.60 3.67 -16.59
CA ASP A 36 38.08 2.88 -15.47
C ASP A 36 37.22 1.71 -15.03
N ALA A 37 37.32 0.61 -15.80
CA ALA A 37 37.13 -0.73 -15.28
C ALA A 37 38.38 -1.14 -14.47
N PRO A 38 38.26 -1.64 -13.24
CA PRO A 38 39.39 -2.15 -12.49
C PRO A 38 39.95 -3.42 -13.15
N THR A 39 41.24 -3.44 -13.31
CA THR A 39 42.08 -4.50 -13.90
C THR A 39 41.86 -5.83 -13.15
N LEU A 40 41.58 -6.88 -13.92
CA LEU A 40 41.39 -8.25 -13.44
C LEU A 40 42.63 -8.77 -12.71
N THR A 41 42.51 -9.11 -11.46
CA THR A 41 43.48 -9.89 -10.73
C THR A 41 43.19 -11.37 -10.89
N GLN A 42 44.23 -12.20 -10.78
CA GLN A 42 44.37 -13.63 -11.06
C GLN A 42 43.15 -14.53 -10.70
N PRO A 43 42.95 -15.68 -11.39
CA PRO A 43 41.86 -16.59 -11.10
C PRO A 43 41.95 -17.11 -9.67
N GLY A 44 41.12 -16.59 -8.79
CA GLY A 44 41.01 -16.94 -7.40
C GLY A 44 40.12 -18.19 -7.17
N ARG A 45 40.25 -18.78 -6.02
CA ARG A 45 39.41 -19.89 -5.58
C ARG A 45 37.92 -19.38 -5.48
N PRO A 46 36.93 -20.15 -5.96
CA PRO A 46 35.53 -19.73 -5.88
C PRO A 46 35.09 -19.36 -4.46
N VAL A 47 34.29 -18.30 -4.33
CA VAL A 47 33.75 -17.88 -3.02
C VAL A 47 32.96 -19.04 -2.41
N PRO A 48 33.30 -19.48 -1.18
CA PRO A 48 32.54 -20.53 -0.53
C PRO A 48 31.06 -20.13 -0.36
N PRO A 49 30.07 -21.00 -0.66
CA PRO A 49 28.64 -20.71 -0.49
C PRO A 49 28.29 -20.16 0.90
N ALA A 50 28.96 -20.64 1.96
CA ALA A 50 28.75 -20.17 3.32
C ALA A 50 29.06 -18.66 3.50
N LEU A 51 29.97 -18.11 2.72
CA LEU A 51 30.28 -16.67 2.74
C LEU A 51 29.27 -15.82 1.98
N LEU A 52 28.41 -16.42 1.17
CA LEU A 52 27.35 -15.71 0.44
C LEU A 52 26.01 -15.80 1.15
N THR A 53 25.80 -16.80 2.01
CA THR A 53 24.57 -16.97 2.76
C THR A 53 24.30 -15.79 3.69
N GLY A 54 23.06 -15.30 3.72
CA GLY A 54 22.61 -14.16 4.52
C GLY A 54 21.90 -13.12 3.68
N ASP A 55 21.63 -11.99 4.29
CA ASP A 55 20.93 -10.87 3.68
C ASP A 55 21.93 -9.80 3.24
N TRP A 56 21.73 -9.29 2.03
CA TRP A 56 22.56 -8.27 1.41
C TRP A 56 21.70 -7.12 0.92
N GLN A 57 22.07 -5.90 1.28
CA GLN A 57 21.32 -4.70 0.91
C GLN A 57 22.19 -3.72 0.15
N GLY A 58 21.64 -3.11 -0.89
CA GLY A 58 22.25 -2.00 -1.60
C GLY A 58 21.22 -1.01 -2.11
N THR A 59 21.69 0.20 -2.40
CA THR A 59 20.85 1.24 -2.99
C THR A 59 21.27 1.46 -4.44
N LEU A 60 20.39 1.10 -5.36
CA LEU A 60 20.57 1.34 -6.79
C LEU A 60 20.13 2.77 -7.11
N ASP A 61 21.06 3.57 -7.63
CA ASP A 61 20.74 4.89 -8.13
C ASP A 61 20.35 4.79 -9.62
N THR A 62 19.09 5.07 -9.93
CA THR A 62 18.60 5.04 -11.32
C THR A 62 18.77 6.39 -12.03
N GLY A 63 19.28 7.40 -11.34
CA GLY A 63 19.33 8.79 -11.80
C GLY A 63 18.03 9.56 -11.55
N ALA A 64 16.89 8.89 -11.62
CA ALA A 64 15.58 9.47 -11.31
C ALA A 64 15.14 9.18 -9.87
N THR A 65 15.52 8.02 -9.33
CA THR A 65 15.18 7.59 -7.98
C THR A 65 16.26 6.66 -7.43
N ARG A 66 16.23 6.44 -6.12
CA ARG A 66 17.08 5.49 -5.41
C ARG A 66 16.24 4.32 -4.94
N LEU A 67 16.59 3.10 -5.36
CA LEU A 67 15.87 1.89 -5.03
C LEU A 67 16.71 1.01 -4.10
N ARG A 68 16.15 0.64 -2.94
CA ARG A 68 16.77 -0.35 -2.06
C ARG A 68 16.48 -1.74 -2.59
N LEU A 69 17.55 -2.46 -2.89
CA LEU A 69 17.51 -3.85 -3.31
C LEU A 69 18.04 -4.72 -2.18
N MET A 70 17.33 -5.80 -1.88
CA MET A 70 17.71 -6.77 -0.87
C MET A 70 17.77 -8.16 -1.48
N PHE A 71 18.90 -8.82 -1.29
CA PHE A 71 19.14 -10.17 -1.76
C PHE A 71 19.16 -11.09 -0.54
N HIS A 72 18.26 -12.05 -0.51
CA HIS A 72 18.19 -13.09 0.52
C HIS A 72 18.81 -14.35 -0.03
N VAL A 73 19.97 -14.72 0.49
CA VAL A 73 20.72 -15.89 0.02
C VAL A 73 20.71 -16.98 1.09
N ALA A 74 20.21 -18.15 0.75
CA ALA A 74 20.12 -19.30 1.64
C ALA A 74 20.81 -20.53 1.02
N ALA A 75 21.34 -21.40 1.90
CA ALA A 75 21.78 -22.71 1.45
C ALA A 75 20.57 -23.55 1.01
N ALA A 76 20.54 -24.00 -0.22
CA ALA A 76 19.55 -24.98 -0.65
C ALA A 76 19.90 -26.34 -0.02
N GLY A 77 18.88 -27.06 0.50
CA GLY A 77 19.09 -28.34 1.18
C GLY A 77 19.88 -29.34 0.33
N GLN A 78 20.64 -30.22 0.98
CA GLN A 78 21.49 -31.23 0.34
C GLN A 78 20.65 -32.14 -0.57
N GLY A 79 20.82 -32.01 -1.88
CA GLY A 79 20.42 -33.03 -2.83
C GLY A 79 21.36 -34.24 -2.66
N VAL A 80 20.80 -35.44 -2.61
CA VAL A 80 21.57 -36.71 -2.51
C VAL A 80 22.41 -36.86 -3.78
N GLY A 81 23.73 -36.65 -3.66
CA GLY A 81 24.72 -36.94 -4.70
C GLY A 81 25.54 -35.72 -5.15
N GLN A 82 26.72 -35.61 -4.64
CA GLN A 82 27.83 -34.68 -4.89
C GLN A 82 27.85 -33.41 -4.03
N GLY A 83 29.00 -33.21 -3.36
CA GLY A 83 29.32 -32.22 -2.35
C GLY A 83 29.40 -30.75 -2.76
N SER A 84 28.46 -30.23 -3.53
CA SER A 84 28.30 -28.82 -3.79
C SER A 84 27.01 -28.31 -3.12
N THR A 85 27.17 -27.45 -2.14
CA THR A 85 26.03 -26.72 -1.53
C THR A 85 25.48 -25.77 -2.59
N SER A 86 24.30 -26.07 -3.14
CA SER A 86 23.62 -25.14 -4.02
C SER A 86 23.04 -23.98 -3.18
N LEU A 87 23.01 -22.78 -3.77
CA LEU A 87 22.40 -21.60 -3.14
C LEU A 87 21.02 -21.36 -3.76
N SER A 88 20.07 -20.98 -2.93
CA SER A 88 18.81 -20.38 -3.35
C SER A 88 18.80 -18.93 -2.96
N ALA A 89 18.25 -18.06 -3.82
CA ALA A 89 18.15 -16.65 -3.48
C ALA A 89 16.85 -16.03 -3.97
N THR A 90 16.45 -14.93 -3.33
CA THR A 90 15.38 -14.06 -3.77
C THR A 90 15.84 -12.62 -3.70
N LEU A 91 15.23 -11.77 -4.52
CA LEU A 91 15.40 -10.33 -4.54
C LEU A 91 14.12 -9.65 -4.08
N ASP A 92 14.27 -8.67 -3.19
CA ASP A 92 13.24 -7.71 -2.85
C ASP A 92 13.65 -6.33 -3.36
N SER A 93 12.75 -5.64 -4.04
CA SER A 93 12.85 -4.21 -4.30
C SER A 93 11.93 -3.51 -3.31
N VAL A 94 12.50 -3.09 -2.18
CA VAL A 94 11.74 -2.60 -1.02
C VAL A 94 10.94 -1.36 -1.37
N ASP A 95 11.54 -0.41 -2.08
CA ASP A 95 10.89 0.85 -2.44
C ASP A 95 9.84 0.70 -3.57
N GLN A 96 9.83 -0.43 -4.26
CA GLN A 96 8.84 -0.78 -5.28
C GLN A 96 7.81 -1.80 -4.77
N GLN A 97 7.91 -2.23 -3.51
CA GLN A 97 7.06 -3.25 -2.88
C GLN A 97 7.04 -4.60 -3.64
N VAL A 98 8.10 -4.88 -4.38
CA VAL A 98 8.27 -6.14 -5.09
C VAL A 98 9.10 -7.06 -4.23
N MET A 99 8.50 -8.13 -3.71
CA MET A 99 9.12 -9.03 -2.75
C MET A 99 9.23 -10.44 -3.30
N GLY A 100 10.32 -11.13 -2.93
CA GLY A 100 10.49 -12.55 -3.21
C GLY A 100 10.66 -12.89 -4.68
N VAL A 101 11.23 -11.99 -5.51
CA VAL A 101 11.58 -12.28 -6.91
C VAL A 101 12.60 -13.40 -6.93
N PRO A 102 12.31 -14.56 -7.54
CA PRO A 102 13.25 -15.66 -7.54
C PRO A 102 14.53 -15.33 -8.29
N ILE A 103 15.67 -15.67 -7.70
CA ILE A 103 16.99 -15.66 -8.33
C ILE A 103 17.37 -17.11 -8.61
N PRO A 104 17.11 -17.62 -9.83
CA PRO A 104 17.28 -19.03 -10.13
C PRO A 104 18.76 -19.46 -10.21
N SER A 105 19.66 -18.51 -10.39
CA SER A 105 21.11 -18.81 -10.49
C SER A 105 21.94 -17.84 -9.66
N VAL A 106 22.71 -18.42 -8.73
CA VAL A 106 23.78 -17.76 -7.96
C VAL A 106 25.06 -18.52 -8.24
N THR A 107 26.02 -17.88 -8.91
CA THR A 107 27.28 -18.51 -9.28
C THR A 107 28.47 -17.69 -8.77
N SER A 108 29.61 -18.34 -8.57
CA SER A 108 30.87 -17.65 -8.27
C SER A 108 32.00 -18.21 -9.16
N ASP A 109 32.81 -17.30 -9.69
CA ASP A 109 34.04 -17.60 -10.41
C ASP A 109 35.17 -16.72 -9.84
N GLY A 110 36.12 -17.36 -9.18
CA GLY A 110 37.05 -16.64 -8.33
C GLY A 110 36.31 -15.86 -7.22
N ASP A 111 36.62 -14.59 -7.08
CA ASP A 111 35.97 -13.65 -6.15
C ASP A 111 34.68 -13.02 -6.73
N GLN A 112 34.40 -13.23 -8.02
CA GLN A 112 33.21 -12.73 -8.68
C GLN A 112 31.98 -13.57 -8.34
N VAL A 113 30.90 -12.90 -7.98
CA VAL A 113 29.60 -13.47 -7.66
C VAL A 113 28.57 -12.91 -8.63
N SER A 114 27.78 -13.79 -9.24
CA SER A 114 26.74 -13.41 -10.18
C SER A 114 25.37 -13.91 -9.71
N PHE A 115 24.41 -12.98 -9.71
CA PHE A 115 22.99 -13.25 -9.51
C PHE A 115 22.25 -13.01 -10.84
N THR A 116 21.67 -14.05 -11.40
CA THR A 116 20.91 -13.94 -12.66
C THR A 116 19.43 -13.95 -12.38
N ILE A 117 18.70 -12.93 -12.88
CA ILE A 117 17.29 -12.69 -12.58
C ILE A 117 16.52 -12.49 -13.91
N PRO A 118 16.22 -13.58 -14.65
CA PRO A 118 15.62 -13.49 -15.98
C PRO A 118 14.23 -12.81 -15.95
N SER A 119 13.48 -12.98 -14.87
CA SER A 119 12.12 -12.44 -14.72
C SER A 119 12.05 -10.91 -14.81
N ILE A 120 13.16 -10.21 -14.62
CA ILE A 120 13.26 -8.75 -14.74
C ILE A 120 14.26 -8.33 -15.81
N LEU A 121 14.70 -9.24 -16.66
CA LEU A 121 15.77 -9.03 -17.65
C LEU A 121 17.03 -8.40 -17.04
N GLY A 122 17.36 -8.84 -15.80
CA GLY A 122 18.40 -8.22 -15.00
C GLY A 122 19.29 -9.21 -14.27
N GLY A 123 20.26 -8.66 -13.58
CA GLY A 123 21.19 -9.40 -12.75
C GLY A 123 22.19 -8.49 -12.06
N TYR A 124 23.00 -9.09 -11.23
CA TYR A 124 24.11 -8.41 -10.54
C TYR A 124 25.36 -9.23 -10.69
N THR A 125 26.48 -8.58 -10.93
CA THR A 125 27.82 -9.20 -10.89
C THR A 125 28.75 -8.33 -10.06
N GLY A 126 29.42 -8.90 -9.07
CA GLY A 126 30.32 -8.15 -8.21
C GLY A 126 31.31 -9.04 -7.47
N ALA A 127 32.36 -8.43 -6.94
CA ALA A 127 33.37 -9.08 -6.15
C ALA A 127 33.08 -8.97 -4.64
N LEU A 128 33.28 -10.08 -3.92
CA LEU A 128 33.22 -10.09 -2.46
C LEU A 128 34.47 -9.39 -1.89
N THR A 129 34.26 -8.45 -0.97
CA THR A 129 35.36 -7.78 -0.26
C THR A 129 36.09 -8.75 0.66
N ALA A 130 37.37 -8.49 0.92
CA ALA A 130 38.22 -9.38 1.72
C ALA A 130 37.70 -9.63 3.16
N ASP A 131 36.96 -8.68 3.72
CA ASP A 131 36.26 -8.80 5.02
C ASP A 131 34.95 -9.59 4.96
N GLY A 132 34.50 -9.97 3.76
CA GLY A 132 33.24 -10.68 3.54
C GLY A 132 31.97 -9.86 3.84
N GLN A 133 32.09 -8.54 3.99
CA GLN A 133 30.97 -7.68 4.42
C GLN A 133 30.29 -6.94 3.27
N SER A 134 30.91 -6.92 2.07
CA SER A 134 30.31 -6.23 0.92
C SER A 134 30.56 -6.99 -0.39
N LEU A 135 29.61 -6.85 -1.31
CA LEU A 135 29.79 -7.20 -2.72
C LEU A 135 29.82 -5.87 -3.51
N ARG A 136 30.92 -5.61 -4.22
CA ARG A 136 31.07 -4.41 -5.06
C ARG A 136 30.98 -4.81 -6.51
N GLY A 137 30.01 -4.21 -7.23
CA GLY A 137 29.78 -4.64 -8.60
C GLY A 137 28.82 -3.77 -9.37
N THR A 138 28.18 -4.41 -10.33
CA THR A 138 27.32 -3.78 -11.31
C THR A 138 25.96 -4.49 -11.36
N TRP A 139 24.92 -3.73 -11.23
CA TRP A 139 23.55 -4.13 -11.56
C TRP A 139 23.34 -3.92 -13.06
N THR A 140 22.77 -4.92 -13.72
CA THR A 140 22.36 -4.82 -15.13
C THR A 140 20.86 -5.09 -15.23
N GLN A 141 20.13 -4.26 -15.97
CA GLN A 141 18.71 -4.49 -16.26
C GLN A 141 18.35 -3.89 -17.61
N ALA A 142 17.68 -4.67 -18.46
CA ALA A 142 17.26 -4.26 -19.81
C ALA A 142 18.41 -3.62 -20.63
N GLY A 143 19.61 -4.17 -20.52
CA GLY A 143 20.81 -3.68 -21.21
C GLY A 143 21.49 -2.44 -20.59
N GLN A 144 20.97 -1.90 -19.51
CA GLN A 144 21.59 -0.81 -18.76
C GLN A 144 22.41 -1.35 -17.60
N ALA A 145 23.63 -0.82 -17.44
CA ALA A 145 24.53 -1.18 -16.34
C ALA A 145 24.70 0.00 -15.37
N ARG A 146 24.64 -0.29 -14.06
CA ARG A 146 24.79 0.72 -13.00
C ARG A 146 25.63 0.16 -11.86
N PRO A 147 26.48 0.97 -11.23
CA PRO A 147 27.22 0.55 -10.08
C PRO A 147 26.26 0.25 -8.91
N LEU A 148 26.50 -0.85 -8.22
CA LEU A 148 25.75 -1.24 -7.01
C LEU A 148 26.70 -1.92 -6.03
N THR A 149 26.75 -1.41 -4.83
CA THR A 149 27.43 -2.08 -3.70
C THR A 149 26.35 -2.68 -2.80
N LEU A 150 26.46 -3.97 -2.54
CA LEU A 150 25.62 -4.69 -1.59
C LEU A 150 26.43 -4.86 -0.29
N ALA A 151 25.89 -4.38 0.82
CA ALA A 151 26.45 -4.60 2.14
C ALA A 151 25.71 -5.75 2.84
N ARG A 152 26.43 -6.58 3.58
CA ARG A 152 25.80 -7.59 4.43
C ARG A 152 25.01 -6.91 5.54
N VAL A 153 23.77 -7.33 5.75
CA VAL A 153 22.92 -6.78 6.80
C VAL A 153 22.52 -7.87 7.79
N THR A 154 22.42 -7.48 9.04
CA THR A 154 21.92 -8.37 10.09
C THR A 154 20.42 -8.16 10.26
N THR A 155 19.72 -9.18 10.77
CA THR A 155 18.31 -9.06 11.14
C THR A 155 18.06 -7.86 12.07
N ALA A 156 19.00 -7.59 13.00
CA ALA A 156 18.89 -6.43 13.90
C ALA A 156 18.94 -5.09 13.16
N GLN A 157 19.79 -4.96 12.13
CA GLN A 157 19.87 -3.76 11.30
C GLN A 157 18.59 -3.58 10.46
N LEU A 158 18.06 -4.67 9.89
CA LEU A 158 16.79 -4.63 9.17
C LEU A 158 15.63 -4.18 10.07
N TRP A 159 15.57 -4.70 11.30
CA TRP A 159 14.58 -4.25 12.28
C TRP A 159 14.75 -2.80 12.68
N ALA A 160 15.99 -2.31 12.80
CA ALA A 160 16.27 -0.90 13.12
C ALA A 160 15.86 0.04 11.99
N GLU A 161 16.10 -0.32 10.73
CA GLU A 161 15.64 0.46 9.56
C GLU A 161 14.11 0.45 9.41
N GLN A 162 13.46 -0.63 9.82
CA GLN A 162 12.00 -0.75 9.85
C GLN A 162 11.38 -0.27 11.16
N ALA A 163 12.16 0.37 12.05
CA ALA A 163 11.64 0.88 13.31
C ALA A 163 10.52 1.90 13.05
N ARG A 164 9.35 1.64 13.66
CA ARG A 164 8.18 2.54 13.64
C ARG A 164 7.95 3.03 15.06
N PRO A 165 8.58 4.15 15.47
CA PRO A 165 8.62 4.58 16.87
C PRO A 165 7.23 4.89 17.45
N GLN A 166 6.27 5.24 16.61
CA GLN A 166 4.90 5.51 17.04
C GLN A 166 4.05 4.25 17.26
N THR A 167 4.52 3.07 16.85
CA THR A 167 3.75 1.83 17.07
C THR A 167 3.59 1.57 18.57
N PRO A 168 2.37 1.57 19.10
CA PRO A 168 2.11 1.36 20.51
C PRO A 168 2.62 0.01 21.00
N ARG A 169 3.17 -0.02 22.21
CA ARG A 169 3.70 -1.23 22.84
C ARG A 169 3.07 -1.45 24.21
N PRO A 170 2.83 -2.70 24.63
CA PRO A 170 2.37 -3.01 25.98
C PRO A 170 3.37 -2.54 27.05
N PRO A 171 2.90 -2.21 28.28
CA PRO A 171 1.52 -2.22 28.71
C PRO A 171 0.73 -1.02 28.17
N PHE A 172 -0.50 -1.28 27.66
CA PHE A 172 -1.35 -0.22 27.14
C PHE A 172 -2.15 0.45 28.26
N PRO A 173 -2.38 1.79 28.24
CA PRO A 173 -3.25 2.47 29.17
C PRO A 173 -4.75 2.37 28.77
N TYR A 174 -5.14 1.26 28.14
CA TYR A 174 -6.48 0.94 27.68
C TYR A 174 -6.61 -0.58 27.55
N ARG A 175 -7.85 -1.08 27.36
CA ARG A 175 -8.10 -2.49 27.07
C ARG A 175 -8.20 -2.69 25.55
N ALA A 176 -7.63 -3.75 25.04
CA ALA A 176 -7.79 -4.20 23.67
C ALA A 176 -8.47 -5.57 23.67
N VAL A 177 -9.62 -5.67 23.02
CA VAL A 177 -10.48 -6.85 23.02
C VAL A 177 -10.69 -7.32 21.59
N ASP A 178 -10.32 -8.57 21.29
CA ASP A 178 -10.65 -9.18 20.00
C ASP A 178 -12.16 -9.38 19.90
N VAL A 179 -12.73 -8.99 18.78
CA VAL A 179 -14.17 -9.06 18.51
C VAL A 179 -14.43 -9.70 17.16
N ALA A 180 -15.64 -10.26 16.99
CA ALA A 180 -16.11 -10.70 15.69
C ALA A 180 -17.65 -10.59 15.65
N TYR A 181 -18.15 -10.21 14.47
CA TYR A 181 -19.59 -10.04 14.22
C TYR A 181 -19.92 -10.38 12.77
N ASP A 182 -21.16 -10.75 12.52
CA ASP A 182 -21.61 -11.11 11.18
C ASP A 182 -22.12 -9.86 10.42
N ASN A 183 -21.93 -9.82 9.08
CA ASN A 183 -22.59 -8.85 8.25
C ASN A 183 -23.97 -9.40 7.83
N PRO A 184 -25.09 -8.85 8.32
CA PRO A 184 -26.42 -9.36 7.98
C PRO A 184 -26.82 -9.12 6.52
N ARG A 185 -26.12 -8.21 5.81
CA ARG A 185 -26.36 -7.93 4.39
C ARG A 185 -25.50 -8.78 3.46
N ALA A 186 -24.51 -9.48 4.00
CA ALA A 186 -23.62 -10.37 3.25
C ALA A 186 -23.50 -11.73 3.96
N PRO A 187 -24.46 -12.65 3.74
CA PRO A 187 -24.46 -13.96 4.37
C PRO A 187 -23.14 -14.70 4.19
N GLY A 188 -22.57 -15.19 5.29
CA GLY A 188 -21.26 -15.86 5.28
C GLY A 188 -20.07 -14.93 5.49
N VAL A 189 -20.26 -13.61 5.47
CA VAL A 189 -19.24 -12.64 5.87
C VAL A 189 -19.30 -12.41 7.37
N ARG A 190 -18.25 -12.84 8.07
CA ARG A 190 -18.01 -12.61 9.47
C ARG A 190 -16.74 -11.77 9.61
N LEU A 191 -16.87 -10.60 10.19
CA LEU A 191 -15.80 -9.62 10.35
C LEU A 191 -15.11 -9.80 11.69
N ALA A 192 -13.80 -9.74 11.71
CA ALA A 192 -12.97 -9.84 12.90
C ALA A 192 -12.19 -8.54 13.09
N GLY A 193 -12.12 -8.09 14.34
CA GLY A 193 -11.48 -6.81 14.64
C GLY A 193 -10.92 -6.77 16.05
N THR A 194 -10.44 -5.60 16.43
CA THR A 194 -10.04 -5.26 17.81
C THR A 194 -10.79 -4.01 18.24
N LEU A 195 -11.53 -4.13 19.34
CA LEU A 195 -12.13 -2.99 20.03
C LEU A 195 -11.16 -2.52 21.12
N THR A 196 -10.63 -1.33 20.95
CA THR A 196 -9.79 -0.63 21.93
C THR A 196 -10.72 0.20 22.82
N LEU A 197 -10.67 -0.02 24.14
CA LEU A 197 -11.57 0.60 25.12
C LEU A 197 -10.77 1.39 26.14
N PRO A 198 -11.09 2.66 26.39
CA PRO A 198 -10.48 3.43 27.48
C PRO A 198 -10.63 2.75 28.83
N LEU A 199 -9.78 3.10 29.80
CA LEU A 199 -9.96 2.67 31.19
C LEU A 199 -11.11 3.45 31.83
N GLY A 200 -11.78 2.82 32.80
CA GLY A 200 -12.90 3.43 33.55
C GLY A 200 -14.24 2.82 33.19
N LYS A 201 -15.28 3.53 33.61
CA LYS A 201 -16.68 3.12 33.39
C LYS A 201 -17.24 3.85 32.18
N GLY A 202 -17.66 3.10 31.15
CA GLY A 202 -18.42 3.65 30.03
C GLY A 202 -19.84 4.13 30.46
N PRO A 203 -20.73 4.44 29.50
CA PRO A 203 -20.51 4.22 28.06
C PRO A 203 -19.59 5.25 27.42
N PHE A 204 -18.68 4.78 26.58
CA PHE A 204 -17.71 5.63 25.86
C PHE A 204 -18.24 6.06 24.49
N PRO A 205 -17.90 7.26 23.99
CA PRO A 205 -17.99 7.55 22.56
C PRO A 205 -17.09 6.59 21.79
N ALA A 206 -17.41 6.32 20.52
CA ALA A 206 -16.65 5.37 19.74
C ALA A 206 -16.38 5.88 18.31
N ALA A 207 -15.24 5.45 17.75
CA ALA A 207 -14.88 5.58 16.35
C ALA A 207 -14.80 4.18 15.71
N LEU A 208 -15.36 4.02 14.52
CA LEU A 208 -15.04 2.93 13.61
C LEU A 208 -14.03 3.44 12.58
N LEU A 209 -12.88 2.77 12.45
CA LEU A 209 -11.90 3.07 11.42
C LEU A 209 -12.18 2.22 10.17
N ILE A 210 -12.15 2.87 9.01
CA ILE A 210 -12.47 2.27 7.70
C ILE A 210 -11.25 2.44 6.78
N THR A 211 -10.70 1.34 6.34
CA THR A 211 -9.48 1.24 5.55
C THR A 211 -9.61 1.83 4.15
N GLY A 212 -8.47 2.15 3.55
CA GLY A 212 -8.36 2.50 2.14
C GLY A 212 -8.50 1.29 1.21
N SER A 213 -8.32 1.51 -0.09
CA SER A 213 -8.46 0.48 -1.11
C SER A 213 -7.41 -0.63 -1.01
N GLY A 214 -7.81 -1.83 -1.41
CA GLY A 214 -7.02 -3.04 -1.29
C GLY A 214 -7.34 -3.84 -0.03
N PRO A 215 -6.89 -5.12 0.04
CA PRO A 215 -7.18 -6.01 1.15
C PRO A 215 -6.33 -5.64 2.37
N GLN A 216 -6.89 -4.90 3.30
CA GLN A 216 -6.21 -4.35 4.47
C GLN A 216 -6.50 -5.14 5.75
N ASP A 217 -5.48 -5.28 6.60
CA ASP A 217 -5.68 -5.71 7.97
C ASP A 217 -6.25 -4.56 8.82
N ARG A 218 -6.72 -4.87 10.02
CA ARG A 218 -7.32 -3.91 10.97
C ARG A 218 -6.42 -2.73 11.36
N ASP A 219 -5.13 -2.84 11.14
CA ASP A 219 -4.14 -1.81 11.45
C ASP A 219 -3.81 -0.93 10.24
N GLU A 220 -4.36 -1.28 9.04
CA GLU A 220 -4.01 -0.70 7.75
C GLU A 220 -2.50 -0.74 7.53
N THR A 221 -1.93 -1.95 7.64
CA THR A 221 -0.48 -2.13 7.65
C THR A 221 0.11 -1.91 6.26
N ILE A 222 0.85 -0.83 6.09
CA ILE A 222 1.54 -0.45 4.84
C ILE A 222 3.01 -0.19 5.17
N ASP A 223 3.93 -0.89 4.51
CA ASP A 223 5.38 -0.74 4.70
C ASP A 223 5.84 -0.82 6.18
N GLY A 224 5.19 -1.66 6.96
CA GLY A 224 5.44 -1.82 8.40
C GLY A 224 4.86 -0.71 9.28
N HIS A 225 4.27 0.32 8.71
CA HIS A 225 3.44 1.28 9.43
C HIS A 225 2.10 0.67 9.79
N LYS A 226 1.53 1.13 10.90
CA LYS A 226 0.21 0.70 11.41
C LYS A 226 -0.61 1.95 11.79
N PRO A 227 -1.04 2.75 10.81
CA PRO A 227 -1.67 4.03 11.07
C PRO A 227 -2.92 3.90 11.94
N PHE A 228 -3.74 2.88 11.71
CA PHE A 228 -4.95 2.68 12.51
C PHE A 228 -4.66 2.23 13.95
N LEU A 229 -3.56 1.49 14.18
CA LEU A 229 -3.14 1.18 15.55
C LEU A 229 -2.66 2.44 16.29
N VAL A 230 -1.90 3.32 15.61
CA VAL A 230 -1.43 4.59 16.16
C VAL A 230 -2.60 5.52 16.47
N LEU A 231 -3.55 5.64 15.56
CA LEU A 231 -4.74 6.48 15.73
C LEU A 231 -5.63 5.94 16.85
N ALA A 232 -5.81 4.63 16.95
CA ALA A 232 -6.60 4.01 18.02
C ALA A 232 -5.99 4.20 19.40
N ASP A 233 -4.64 4.13 19.52
CA ASP A 233 -3.94 4.43 20.77
C ASP A 233 -4.19 5.90 21.19
N ALA A 234 -4.04 6.83 20.24
CA ALA A 234 -4.20 8.26 20.52
C ALA A 234 -5.65 8.62 20.92
N LEU A 235 -6.65 8.03 20.26
CA LEU A 235 -8.06 8.24 20.58
C LEU A 235 -8.44 7.58 21.94
N ALA A 236 -7.96 6.36 22.19
CA ALA A 236 -8.25 5.67 23.47
C ALA A 236 -7.70 6.43 24.68
N ARG A 237 -6.53 7.06 24.55
CA ARG A 237 -5.95 7.95 25.57
C ARG A 237 -6.80 9.20 25.81
N ARG A 238 -7.62 9.61 24.84
CA ARG A 238 -8.57 10.74 24.94
C ARG A 238 -9.99 10.29 25.37
N GLY A 239 -10.15 9.02 25.78
CA GLY A 239 -11.44 8.50 26.28
C GLY A 239 -12.41 8.04 25.20
N ILE A 240 -11.94 7.80 23.96
CA ILE A 240 -12.75 7.37 22.82
C ILE A 240 -12.44 5.91 22.52
N ALA A 241 -13.46 5.05 22.51
CA ALA A 241 -13.31 3.66 22.08
C ALA A 241 -13.09 3.60 20.56
N VAL A 242 -12.31 2.59 20.10
CA VAL A 242 -12.00 2.48 18.66
C VAL A 242 -12.17 1.03 18.20
N LEU A 243 -13.00 0.83 17.18
CA LEU A 243 -13.13 -0.43 16.47
C LEU A 243 -12.29 -0.38 15.18
N ARG A 244 -11.35 -1.31 15.06
CA ARG A 244 -10.53 -1.59 13.89
C ARG A 244 -10.83 -2.99 13.40
N VAL A 245 -10.99 -3.18 12.08
CA VAL A 245 -11.54 -4.42 11.50
C VAL A 245 -10.66 -4.89 10.35
N ASP A 246 -10.39 -6.19 10.28
CA ASP A 246 -9.81 -6.79 9.08
C ASP A 246 -10.89 -6.75 7.97
N ASP A 247 -10.54 -6.34 6.77
CA ASP A 247 -11.46 -6.37 5.64
C ASP A 247 -12.00 -7.77 5.38
N ARG A 248 -13.16 -7.89 4.74
CA ARG A 248 -13.68 -9.21 4.33
C ARG A 248 -12.63 -10.00 3.57
N GLY A 249 -12.45 -11.27 3.90
CA GLY A 249 -11.45 -12.15 3.28
C GLY A 249 -10.00 -11.91 3.72
N VAL A 250 -9.75 -10.95 4.62
CA VAL A 250 -8.41 -10.62 5.14
C VAL A 250 -8.28 -11.04 6.60
N GLY A 251 -7.07 -11.35 7.04
CA GLY A 251 -6.75 -11.65 8.41
C GLY A 251 -7.61 -12.77 9.00
N ARG A 252 -8.51 -12.41 9.92
CA ARG A 252 -9.46 -13.34 10.56
C ARG A 252 -10.90 -13.14 10.09
N SER A 253 -11.15 -12.17 9.20
CA SER A 253 -12.45 -11.97 8.56
C SER A 253 -12.69 -12.99 7.45
N THR A 254 -13.94 -13.41 7.30
CA THR A 254 -14.36 -14.30 6.21
C THR A 254 -14.95 -13.49 5.04
N GLY A 255 -15.21 -14.15 3.92
CA GLY A 255 -15.76 -13.54 2.72
C GLY A 255 -14.76 -13.53 1.57
N ASP A 256 -15.15 -12.88 0.49
CA ASP A 256 -14.35 -12.72 -0.72
C ASP A 256 -14.16 -11.23 -1.00
N PHE A 257 -12.90 -10.77 -0.84
CA PHE A 257 -12.54 -9.38 -1.10
C PHE A 257 -12.61 -9.07 -2.60
N ASP A 258 -12.14 -9.98 -3.43
CA ASP A 258 -12.00 -9.75 -4.88
C ASP A 258 -13.35 -9.67 -5.63
N ALA A 259 -14.39 -10.28 -5.06
CA ALA A 259 -15.75 -10.20 -5.59
C ALA A 259 -16.53 -8.97 -5.09
N ALA A 260 -16.00 -8.22 -4.13
CA ALA A 260 -16.68 -7.10 -3.49
C ALA A 260 -16.42 -5.75 -4.19
N THR A 261 -17.30 -4.81 -3.91
CA THR A 261 -17.24 -3.42 -4.35
C THR A 261 -17.27 -2.49 -3.14
N THR A 262 -16.99 -1.19 -3.32
CA THR A 262 -17.06 -0.19 -2.24
C THR A 262 -18.44 -0.17 -1.53
N PRO A 263 -19.61 -0.31 -2.23
CA PRO A 263 -20.90 -0.51 -1.57
C PRO A 263 -20.97 -1.74 -0.66
N ASP A 264 -20.29 -2.82 -1.01
CA ASP A 264 -20.23 -4.03 -0.17
C ASP A 264 -19.42 -3.76 1.09
N PHE A 265 -18.29 -3.06 0.99
CA PHE A 265 -17.50 -2.62 2.14
C PHE A 265 -18.27 -1.62 3.02
N ALA A 266 -19.13 -0.78 2.42
CA ALA A 266 -20.02 0.08 3.20
C ALA A 266 -21.03 -0.75 4.03
N THR A 267 -21.45 -1.94 3.57
CA THR A 267 -22.27 -2.84 4.39
C THR A 267 -21.50 -3.45 5.55
N ASP A 268 -20.20 -3.73 5.37
CA ASP A 268 -19.31 -4.21 6.42
C ASP A 268 -19.10 -3.16 7.52
N ALA A 269 -18.86 -1.90 7.10
CA ALA A 269 -18.75 -0.78 8.02
C ALA A 269 -20.07 -0.54 8.80
N ALA A 270 -21.21 -0.61 8.12
CA ALA A 270 -22.52 -0.52 8.77
C ALA A 270 -22.76 -1.65 9.78
N ALA A 271 -22.31 -2.87 9.49
CA ALA A 271 -22.36 -3.98 10.45
C ALA A 271 -21.47 -3.71 11.68
N GLY A 272 -20.30 -3.06 11.49
CA GLY A 272 -19.44 -2.61 12.58
C GLY A 272 -20.13 -1.57 13.49
N VAL A 273 -20.81 -0.61 12.91
CA VAL A 273 -21.64 0.37 13.65
C VAL A 273 -22.75 -0.35 14.44
N ALA A 274 -23.46 -1.26 13.79
CA ALA A 274 -24.52 -2.05 14.44
C ALA A 274 -23.95 -2.86 15.62
N TYR A 275 -22.78 -3.49 15.44
CA TYR A 275 -22.09 -4.19 16.51
C TYR A 275 -21.76 -3.26 17.69
N LEU A 276 -21.18 -2.08 17.44
CA LEU A 276 -20.87 -1.10 18.50
C LEU A 276 -22.11 -0.71 19.29
N ARG A 277 -23.27 -0.56 18.65
CA ARG A 277 -24.54 -0.23 19.30
C ARG A 277 -25.07 -1.36 20.22
N THR A 278 -24.63 -2.59 20.04
CA THR A 278 -25.02 -3.70 20.96
C THR A 278 -24.21 -3.71 22.25
N ARG A 279 -23.15 -2.91 22.34
CA ARG A 279 -22.21 -2.90 23.46
C ARG A 279 -22.70 -2.01 24.60
N ALA A 280 -22.78 -2.54 25.82
CA ALA A 280 -23.14 -1.77 27.00
C ALA A 280 -22.08 -0.73 27.42
N ASP A 281 -20.83 -0.90 26.98
CA ASP A 281 -19.72 0.00 27.26
C ASP A 281 -19.55 1.10 26.21
N ILE A 282 -20.40 1.14 25.17
CA ILE A 282 -20.40 2.15 24.11
C ILE A 282 -21.68 2.98 24.14
N ASP A 283 -21.57 4.29 23.98
CA ASP A 283 -22.72 5.18 23.83
C ASP A 283 -23.19 5.15 22.35
N PRO A 284 -24.38 4.59 22.09
CA PRO A 284 -24.88 4.44 20.71
C PRO A 284 -25.15 5.78 20.00
N ALA A 285 -25.32 6.87 20.73
CA ALA A 285 -25.54 8.21 20.18
C ALA A 285 -24.23 8.96 19.85
N ARG A 286 -23.08 8.39 20.21
CA ARG A 286 -21.77 9.04 20.04
C ARG A 286 -20.79 8.16 19.25
N ILE A 287 -21.29 7.53 18.17
CA ILE A 287 -20.49 6.72 17.24
C ILE A 287 -20.20 7.55 16.02
N GLY A 288 -18.91 7.75 15.71
CA GLY A 288 -18.45 8.37 14.49
C GLY A 288 -17.60 7.45 13.63
N LEU A 289 -17.31 7.89 12.42
CA LEU A 289 -16.53 7.12 11.45
C LEU A 289 -15.28 7.90 11.05
N ILE A 290 -14.17 7.20 10.92
CA ILE A 290 -12.93 7.74 10.35
C ILE A 290 -12.56 6.86 9.17
N GLY A 291 -12.61 7.41 7.95
CA GLY A 291 -12.26 6.70 6.73
C GLY A 291 -10.99 7.26 6.10
N HIS A 292 -10.06 6.38 5.73
CA HIS A 292 -8.87 6.74 4.99
C HIS A 292 -9.03 6.38 3.51
N SER A 293 -8.66 7.29 2.61
CA SER A 293 -8.68 7.03 1.16
C SER A 293 -10.07 6.55 0.69
N GLU A 294 -10.23 5.32 0.19
CA GLU A 294 -11.53 4.72 -0.13
C GLU A 294 -12.48 4.69 1.08
N GLY A 295 -11.96 4.51 2.30
CA GLY A 295 -12.75 4.64 3.51
C GLY A 295 -13.43 5.99 3.65
N GLY A 296 -12.84 7.04 3.05
CA GLY A 296 -13.44 8.37 2.91
C GLY A 296 -14.62 8.44 1.93
N LEU A 297 -14.83 7.43 1.07
CA LEU A 297 -16.06 7.22 0.30
C LEU A 297 -17.07 6.39 1.10
N ILE A 298 -16.59 5.38 1.80
CA ILE A 298 -17.41 4.43 2.56
C ILE A 298 -18.11 5.12 3.74
N ALA A 299 -17.38 5.94 4.51
CA ALA A 299 -17.94 6.62 5.68
C ALA A 299 -19.15 7.52 5.34
N PRO A 300 -19.11 8.38 4.31
CA PRO A 300 -20.29 9.10 3.82
C PRO A 300 -21.46 8.20 3.39
N MET A 301 -21.18 7.08 2.69
CA MET A 301 -22.21 6.14 2.27
C MET A 301 -22.93 5.47 3.43
N VAL A 302 -22.22 5.23 4.55
CA VAL A 302 -22.83 4.73 5.78
C VAL A 302 -23.67 5.81 6.45
N ALA A 303 -23.14 7.03 6.57
CA ALA A 303 -23.83 8.14 7.25
C ALA A 303 -25.09 8.60 6.48
N ASP A 304 -25.07 8.57 5.14
CA ASP A 304 -26.24 8.87 4.31
C ASP A 304 -27.42 7.93 4.59
N ARG A 305 -27.13 6.70 5.00
CA ARG A 305 -28.15 5.66 5.33
C ARG A 305 -28.44 5.52 6.81
N ASP A 306 -27.63 6.14 7.66
CA ASP A 306 -27.72 6.05 9.12
C ASP A 306 -27.51 7.44 9.75
N PRO A 307 -28.62 8.23 9.89
CA PRO A 307 -28.54 9.59 10.43
C PRO A 307 -28.16 9.65 11.92
N ALA A 308 -28.01 8.51 12.59
CA ALA A 308 -27.54 8.45 13.97
C ALA A 308 -26.01 8.33 14.07
N ILE A 309 -25.28 8.44 12.96
CA ILE A 309 -23.82 8.66 12.99
C ILE A 309 -23.55 10.09 13.49
N ALA A 310 -22.69 10.19 14.50
CA ALA A 310 -22.49 11.45 15.20
C ALA A 310 -21.57 12.44 14.46
N TRP A 311 -20.55 11.94 13.76
CA TRP A 311 -19.55 12.73 13.02
C TRP A 311 -18.73 11.86 12.06
N LEU A 312 -18.08 12.51 11.09
CA LEU A 312 -17.16 11.87 10.15
C LEU A 312 -15.78 12.55 10.14
N VAL A 313 -14.73 11.76 9.95
CA VAL A 313 -13.40 12.22 9.54
C VAL A 313 -13.03 11.52 8.24
N LEU A 314 -12.75 12.31 7.20
CA LEU A 314 -12.36 11.83 5.89
C LEU A 314 -10.87 12.15 5.71
N MET A 315 -10.01 11.14 5.92
CA MET A 315 -8.58 11.24 5.76
C MET A 315 -8.23 10.92 4.30
N ALA A 316 -7.79 11.91 3.53
CA ALA A 316 -7.49 11.76 2.10
C ALA A 316 -8.66 11.11 1.30
N GLY A 317 -9.90 11.43 1.69
CA GLY A 317 -11.10 10.94 1.00
C GLY A 317 -11.28 11.63 -0.36
N PRO A 318 -11.66 10.89 -1.44
CA PRO A 318 -11.93 11.47 -2.75
C PRO A 318 -13.08 12.49 -2.76
N GLY A 319 -12.88 13.60 -3.47
CA GLY A 319 -13.90 14.61 -3.75
C GLY A 319 -14.33 14.63 -5.20
N VAL A 320 -13.54 14.01 -6.10
CA VAL A 320 -13.83 13.85 -7.52
C VAL A 320 -14.10 12.39 -7.86
N ASP A 321 -14.60 12.11 -9.08
CA ASP A 321 -14.89 10.75 -9.51
C ASP A 321 -13.65 9.85 -9.60
N GLY A 322 -13.90 8.53 -9.57
CA GLY A 322 -12.84 7.54 -9.47
C GLY A 322 -11.91 7.50 -10.69
N GLU A 323 -12.41 7.73 -11.92
CA GLU A 323 -11.55 7.80 -13.10
C GLU A 323 -10.58 8.97 -13.00
N HIS A 324 -11.09 10.14 -12.59
CA HIS A 324 -10.27 11.33 -12.39
C HIS A 324 -9.18 11.08 -11.34
N ILE A 325 -9.53 10.47 -10.20
CA ILE A 325 -8.56 10.08 -9.16
C ILE A 325 -7.44 9.24 -9.76
N LEU A 326 -7.77 8.17 -10.49
CA LEU A 326 -6.79 7.22 -10.98
C LEU A 326 -5.86 7.81 -12.05
N LEU A 327 -6.41 8.62 -12.97
CA LEU A 327 -5.61 9.30 -14.00
C LEU A 327 -4.71 10.39 -13.41
N SER A 328 -5.20 11.15 -12.44
CA SER A 328 -4.42 12.17 -11.73
C SER A 328 -3.28 11.51 -10.93
N GLN A 329 -3.60 10.49 -10.15
CA GLN A 329 -2.63 9.70 -9.40
C GLN A 329 -1.51 9.15 -10.30
N LYS A 330 -1.87 8.57 -11.46
CA LYS A 330 -0.88 8.07 -12.43
C LYS A 330 0.07 9.18 -12.87
N ARG A 331 -0.46 10.34 -13.27
CA ARG A 331 0.33 11.50 -13.71
C ARG A 331 1.28 11.99 -12.62
N LEU A 332 0.75 12.20 -11.42
CA LEU A 332 1.49 12.79 -10.30
C LEU A 332 2.61 11.86 -9.81
N ILE A 333 2.32 10.56 -9.63
CA ILE A 333 3.31 9.57 -9.21
C ILE A 333 4.39 9.39 -10.29
N ALA A 334 4.01 9.31 -11.58
CA ALA A 334 4.97 9.22 -12.68
C ALA A 334 5.92 10.44 -12.67
N GLY A 335 5.39 11.64 -12.51
CA GLY A 335 6.21 12.86 -12.38
C GLY A 335 7.15 12.82 -11.18
N ALA A 336 6.67 12.43 -10.02
CA ALA A 336 7.48 12.34 -8.80
C ALA A 336 8.56 11.24 -8.85
N THR A 337 8.37 10.24 -9.71
CA THR A 337 9.35 9.15 -9.93
C THR A 337 10.28 9.43 -11.12
N GLY A 338 10.29 10.64 -11.66
CA GLY A 338 11.23 11.09 -12.69
C GLY A 338 10.80 10.85 -14.13
N VAL A 339 9.54 10.43 -14.35
CA VAL A 339 8.97 10.36 -15.70
C VAL A 339 8.65 11.78 -16.16
N GLY A 340 9.26 12.20 -17.28
CA GLY A 340 8.99 13.52 -17.84
C GLY A 340 7.53 13.69 -18.29
N PRO A 341 7.06 14.97 -18.45
CA PRO A 341 5.64 15.26 -18.72
C PRO A 341 5.03 14.46 -19.90
N SER A 342 5.72 14.40 -21.04
CA SER A 342 5.26 13.62 -22.20
C SER A 342 5.17 12.12 -21.92
N GLY A 343 6.04 11.59 -21.05
CA GLY A 343 6.00 10.20 -20.60
C GLY A 343 4.78 9.94 -19.73
N ALA A 344 4.54 10.81 -18.75
CA ALA A 344 3.40 10.73 -17.86
C ALA A 344 2.07 10.79 -18.65
N GLU A 345 1.95 11.70 -19.64
CA GLU A 345 0.72 11.76 -20.46
C GLU A 345 0.51 10.50 -21.30
N ARG A 346 1.56 9.88 -21.84
CA ARG A 346 1.40 8.59 -22.55
C ARG A 346 0.89 7.48 -21.64
N LEU A 347 1.34 7.44 -20.37
CA LEU A 347 0.82 6.50 -19.38
C LEU A 347 -0.66 6.76 -19.09
N VAL A 348 -1.03 8.02 -18.88
CA VAL A 348 -2.42 8.44 -18.64
C VAL A 348 -3.32 8.12 -19.84
N ASP A 349 -2.83 8.32 -21.07
CA ASP A 349 -3.60 7.98 -22.28
C ASP A 349 -3.81 6.47 -22.44
N MET A 350 -2.85 5.65 -22.03
CA MET A 350 -3.01 4.20 -22.01
C MET A 350 -4.08 3.81 -20.97
N ASP A 351 -3.96 4.28 -19.73
CA ASP A 351 -4.94 4.02 -18.67
C ASP A 351 -6.35 4.47 -19.10
N ARG A 352 -6.50 5.61 -19.75
CA ARG A 352 -7.80 6.11 -20.27
C ARG A 352 -8.44 5.13 -21.27
N ARG A 353 -7.63 4.52 -22.14
CA ARG A 353 -8.10 3.49 -23.09
C ARG A 353 -8.50 2.21 -22.39
N GLU A 354 -7.73 1.79 -21.39
CA GLU A 354 -8.04 0.62 -20.56
C GLU A 354 -9.36 0.84 -19.80
N TYR A 355 -9.51 2.01 -19.17
CA TYR A 355 -10.72 2.37 -18.41
C TYR A 355 -11.97 2.48 -19.30
N ALA A 356 -11.83 2.98 -20.53
CA ALA A 356 -12.91 2.99 -21.50
C ALA A 356 -13.41 1.56 -21.76
N ILE A 357 -12.51 0.59 -21.99
CA ILE A 357 -12.88 -0.81 -22.19
C ILE A 357 -13.59 -1.37 -20.95
N VAL A 358 -13.05 -1.12 -19.75
CA VAL A 358 -13.63 -1.61 -18.49
C VAL A 358 -15.02 -1.04 -18.23
N LYS A 359 -15.26 0.23 -18.56
CA LYS A 359 -16.57 0.89 -18.40
C LYS A 359 -17.60 0.41 -19.42
N GLU A 360 -17.20 0.27 -20.68
CA GLU A 360 -18.09 -0.09 -21.79
C GLU A 360 -18.47 -1.59 -21.78
N GLU A 361 -17.50 -2.47 -21.51
CA GLU A 361 -17.70 -3.90 -21.64
C GLU A 361 -18.09 -4.53 -20.30
N THR A 362 -19.34 -4.94 -20.18
CA THR A 362 -19.89 -5.53 -18.95
C THR A 362 -19.53 -7.00 -18.77
N ASP A 363 -19.26 -7.72 -19.86
CA ASP A 363 -18.77 -9.10 -19.80
C ASP A 363 -17.27 -9.10 -19.49
N ALA A 364 -16.90 -9.73 -18.39
CA ALA A 364 -15.51 -9.73 -17.90
C ALA A 364 -14.54 -10.43 -18.88
N GLU A 365 -14.96 -11.50 -19.54
CA GLU A 365 -14.08 -12.21 -20.49
C GLU A 365 -13.88 -11.40 -21.77
N ARG A 366 -14.92 -10.73 -22.27
CA ARG A 366 -14.79 -9.82 -23.41
C ARG A 366 -13.95 -8.60 -23.08
N ALA A 367 -14.11 -8.05 -21.88
CA ALA A 367 -13.24 -6.96 -21.39
C ALA A 367 -11.78 -7.40 -21.37
N ARG A 368 -11.46 -8.58 -20.80
CA ARG A 368 -10.11 -9.14 -20.78
C ARG A 368 -9.55 -9.37 -22.19
N ALA A 369 -10.36 -9.88 -23.12
CA ALA A 369 -9.94 -10.07 -24.51
C ALA A 369 -9.60 -8.76 -25.20
N ARG A 370 -10.44 -7.71 -25.05
CA ARG A 370 -10.18 -6.37 -25.58
C ARG A 370 -8.91 -5.74 -24.98
N LEU A 371 -8.72 -5.87 -23.67
CA LEU A 371 -7.53 -5.38 -22.96
C LEU A 371 -6.25 -6.08 -23.43
N ARG A 372 -6.28 -7.41 -23.65
CA ARG A 372 -5.15 -8.12 -24.24
C ARG A 372 -4.74 -7.56 -25.60
N ILE A 373 -5.72 -7.31 -26.46
CA ILE A 373 -5.46 -6.72 -27.79
C ILE A 373 -4.86 -5.32 -27.65
N LEU A 374 -5.38 -4.48 -26.76
CA LEU A 374 -4.86 -3.13 -26.52
C LEU A 374 -3.40 -3.18 -26.04
N LEU A 375 -3.10 -4.02 -25.06
CA LEU A 375 -1.77 -4.13 -24.45
C LEU A 375 -0.77 -4.82 -25.36
N GLN A 376 -1.17 -5.78 -26.19
CA GLN A 376 -0.31 -6.43 -27.18
C GLN A 376 0.12 -5.48 -28.30
N GLY A 377 -0.76 -4.57 -28.71
CA GLY A 377 -0.46 -3.57 -29.75
C GLY A 377 0.55 -2.50 -29.33
N GLY A 378 0.84 -2.37 -28.03
CA GLY A 378 1.79 -1.40 -27.46
C GLY A 378 3.13 -1.96 -27.01
N ILE A 379 3.35 -3.28 -27.13
CA ILE A 379 4.52 -3.94 -26.51
C ILE A 379 5.47 -4.49 -27.59
N ILE A 380 6.67 -3.93 -27.63
CA ILE A 380 7.85 -4.55 -28.22
C ILE A 380 8.65 -5.18 -27.05
N GLY A 381 8.46 -6.49 -26.73
CA GLY A 381 9.25 -7.14 -25.68
C GLY A 381 8.62 -8.45 -25.14
N GLY A 382 9.44 -9.44 -24.84
CA GLY A 382 9.19 -10.86 -24.63
C GLY A 382 8.27 -11.29 -23.48
N ASP A 383 8.29 -12.60 -23.15
CA ASP A 383 7.36 -13.35 -22.28
C ASP A 383 7.05 -12.74 -20.88
N ASN A 384 7.92 -11.94 -20.30
CA ASN A 384 7.69 -11.32 -18.97
C ASN A 384 6.66 -10.18 -19.00
N HIS A 385 6.48 -9.50 -20.14
CA HIS A 385 5.46 -8.49 -20.31
C HIS A 385 4.05 -9.10 -20.34
N VAL A 386 3.93 -10.32 -20.86
CA VAL A 386 2.66 -11.04 -20.91
C VAL A 386 2.14 -11.33 -19.51
N ALA A 387 3.00 -11.82 -18.60
CA ALA A 387 2.58 -12.14 -17.23
C ALA A 387 2.17 -10.88 -16.43
N THR A 388 2.87 -9.76 -16.61
CA THR A 388 2.54 -8.47 -15.97
C THR A 388 1.24 -7.92 -16.54
N SER A 389 1.02 -8.04 -17.85
CA SER A 389 -0.21 -7.60 -18.50
C SER A 389 -1.42 -8.42 -18.05
N GLU A 390 -1.31 -9.75 -17.90
CA GLU A 390 -2.40 -10.58 -17.41
C GLU A 390 -2.79 -10.25 -15.96
N ALA A 391 -1.82 -10.01 -15.08
CA ALA A 391 -2.08 -9.59 -13.71
C ALA A 391 -2.77 -8.21 -13.64
N LEU A 392 -2.37 -7.27 -14.50
CA LEU A 392 -3.05 -5.99 -14.64
C LEU A 392 -4.49 -6.16 -15.14
N ILE A 393 -4.67 -6.93 -16.21
CA ILE A 393 -5.99 -7.23 -16.79
C ILE A 393 -6.92 -7.86 -15.74
N GLU A 394 -6.41 -8.84 -14.97
CA GLU A 394 -7.17 -9.44 -13.87
C GLU A 394 -7.58 -8.39 -12.84
N ALA A 395 -6.66 -7.51 -12.43
CA ALA A 395 -6.93 -6.48 -11.43
C ALA A 395 -7.99 -5.48 -11.90
N ILE A 396 -7.83 -4.89 -13.09
CA ILE A 396 -8.73 -3.82 -13.58
C ILE A 396 -10.09 -4.35 -14.07
N THR A 397 -10.24 -5.66 -14.24
CA THR A 397 -11.53 -6.28 -14.58
C THR A 397 -12.32 -6.77 -13.36
N LYS A 398 -11.81 -6.59 -12.13
CA LYS A 398 -12.56 -6.88 -10.90
C LYS A 398 -13.77 -5.95 -10.75
N PRO A 399 -14.85 -6.42 -10.09
CA PRO A 399 -16.06 -5.62 -9.87
C PRO A 399 -15.80 -4.26 -9.24
N TRP A 400 -14.91 -4.22 -8.24
CA TRP A 400 -14.51 -2.99 -7.55
C TRP A 400 -14.00 -1.92 -8.52
N TYR A 401 -13.11 -2.30 -9.45
CA TYR A 401 -12.47 -1.34 -10.35
C TYR A 401 -13.47 -0.64 -11.27
N ARG A 402 -14.39 -1.44 -11.85
CA ARG A 402 -15.49 -0.91 -12.69
C ARG A 402 -16.38 0.05 -11.90
N TRP A 403 -16.76 -0.33 -10.67
CA TRP A 403 -17.57 0.50 -9.82
C TRP A 403 -16.87 1.81 -9.49
N PHE A 404 -15.61 1.73 -9.06
CA PHE A 404 -14.82 2.89 -8.66
C PHE A 404 -14.64 3.89 -9.81
N LEU A 405 -14.31 3.43 -11.03
CA LEU A 405 -14.16 4.28 -12.22
C LEU A 405 -15.38 5.16 -12.52
N THR A 406 -16.57 4.72 -12.17
CA THR A 406 -17.83 5.40 -12.50
C THR A 406 -18.47 6.12 -11.32
N HIS A 407 -17.88 6.00 -10.13
CA HIS A 407 -18.46 6.57 -8.92
C HIS A 407 -18.06 8.04 -8.74
N ASP A 408 -19.08 8.90 -8.61
CA ASP A 408 -18.95 10.30 -8.18
C ASP A 408 -19.36 10.41 -6.70
N PRO A 409 -18.47 10.84 -5.77
CA PRO A 409 -18.81 11.00 -4.37
C PRO A 409 -19.72 12.21 -4.07
N ALA A 410 -19.76 13.19 -4.95
CA ALA A 410 -20.43 14.46 -4.69
C ALA A 410 -21.94 14.32 -4.37
N PRO A 411 -22.74 13.45 -5.00
CA PRO A 411 -24.14 13.25 -4.60
C PRO A 411 -24.28 12.84 -3.14
N THR A 412 -23.51 11.87 -2.68
CA THR A 412 -23.54 11.39 -1.27
C THR A 412 -23.07 12.47 -0.30
N LEU A 413 -21.97 13.17 -0.61
CA LEU A 413 -21.46 14.25 0.23
C LEU A 413 -22.46 15.40 0.41
N ARG A 414 -23.27 15.72 -0.63
CA ARG A 414 -24.29 16.78 -0.57
C ARG A 414 -25.45 16.46 0.36
N THR A 415 -25.72 15.20 0.68
CA THR A 415 -26.82 14.81 1.59
C THR A 415 -26.44 14.95 3.06
N LEU A 416 -25.16 15.01 3.38
CA LEU A 416 -24.66 15.04 4.76
C LEU A 416 -25.12 16.30 5.51
N ARG A 417 -25.49 16.12 6.76
CA ARG A 417 -25.91 17.18 7.71
C ARG A 417 -25.42 16.84 9.12
N LEU A 418 -24.12 16.60 9.27
CA LEU A 418 -23.47 16.24 10.53
C LEU A 418 -22.03 16.78 10.52
N PRO A 419 -21.36 16.91 11.66
CA PRO A 419 -19.97 17.35 11.70
C PRO A 419 -19.08 16.47 10.79
N VAL A 420 -18.40 17.08 9.83
CA VAL A 420 -17.44 16.43 8.92
C VAL A 420 -16.11 17.16 8.97
N LEU A 421 -15.02 16.45 9.20
CA LEU A 421 -13.65 16.90 9.00
C LEU A 421 -13.06 16.18 7.79
N ALA A 422 -12.83 16.89 6.69
CA ALA A 422 -12.14 16.36 5.51
C ALA A 422 -10.72 16.92 5.44
N LEU A 423 -9.74 16.04 5.38
CA LEU A 423 -8.31 16.37 5.38
C LEU A 423 -7.63 15.77 4.16
N VAL A 424 -6.77 16.54 3.50
CA VAL A 424 -5.89 16.07 2.43
C VAL A 424 -4.50 16.67 2.62
N GLY A 425 -3.47 15.84 2.48
CA GLY A 425 -2.08 16.31 2.54
C GLY A 425 -1.70 17.12 1.31
N SER A 426 -0.93 18.20 1.47
CA SER A 426 -0.50 19.03 0.32
C SER A 426 0.47 18.33 -0.62
N LYS A 427 1.07 17.21 -0.17
CA LYS A 427 1.94 16.32 -0.97
C LYS A 427 1.30 14.97 -1.25
N ASP A 428 -0.03 14.88 -1.14
CA ASP A 428 -0.76 13.68 -1.52
C ASP A 428 -0.79 13.54 -3.05
N LEU A 429 -0.15 12.50 -3.57
CA LEU A 429 -0.11 12.18 -4.99
C LEU A 429 -1.14 11.15 -5.41
N GLN A 430 -1.90 10.60 -4.47
CA GLN A 430 -2.95 9.63 -4.74
C GLN A 430 -4.33 10.31 -4.78
N VAL A 431 -4.61 11.17 -3.79
CA VAL A 431 -5.81 12.01 -3.73
C VAL A 431 -5.33 13.46 -3.66
N SER A 432 -5.07 14.05 -4.83
CA SER A 432 -4.48 15.39 -4.95
C SER A 432 -5.28 16.46 -4.22
N ALA A 433 -4.63 17.22 -3.32
CA ALA A 433 -5.26 18.32 -2.62
C ALA A 433 -5.81 19.39 -3.58
N ALA A 434 -5.07 19.67 -4.67
CA ALA A 434 -5.46 20.68 -5.65
C ALA A 434 -6.79 20.37 -6.36
N GLU A 435 -7.11 19.10 -6.56
CA GLU A 435 -8.33 18.64 -7.24
C GLU A 435 -9.45 18.32 -6.26
N ASN A 436 -9.12 17.64 -5.17
CA ASN A 436 -10.13 17.11 -4.25
C ASN A 436 -10.64 18.14 -3.24
N LEU A 437 -9.81 19.04 -2.70
CA LEU A 437 -10.28 20.02 -1.72
C LEU A 437 -11.35 20.99 -2.29
N PRO A 438 -11.21 21.54 -3.50
CA PRO A 438 -12.27 22.34 -4.11
C PRO A 438 -13.58 21.56 -4.29
N ALA A 439 -13.50 20.30 -4.75
CA ALA A 439 -14.65 19.44 -4.95
C ALA A 439 -15.35 19.08 -3.63
N LEU A 440 -14.59 18.73 -2.58
CA LEU A 440 -15.09 18.48 -1.23
C LEU A 440 -15.79 19.72 -0.66
N ARG A 441 -15.17 20.91 -0.77
CA ARG A 441 -15.81 22.17 -0.32
C ARG A 441 -17.12 22.45 -1.04
N ALA A 442 -17.15 22.22 -2.36
CA ALA A 442 -18.35 22.41 -3.15
C ALA A 442 -19.46 21.41 -2.79
N ALA A 443 -19.10 20.15 -2.58
CA ALA A 443 -20.06 19.10 -2.22
C ALA A 443 -20.61 19.29 -0.79
N LEU A 444 -19.79 19.70 0.16
CA LEU A 444 -20.14 19.89 1.57
C LEU A 444 -20.65 21.31 1.89
N ALA A 445 -20.76 22.22 0.90
CA ALA A 445 -21.16 23.60 1.11
C ALA A 445 -22.54 23.79 1.78
N GLY A 446 -23.42 22.78 1.68
CA GLY A 446 -24.73 22.77 2.34
C GLY A 446 -24.71 22.36 3.82
N ASP A 447 -23.55 21.96 4.34
CA ASP A 447 -23.38 21.57 5.73
C ASP A 447 -22.49 22.61 6.47
N PRO A 448 -23.07 23.44 7.35
CA PRO A 448 -22.32 24.46 8.08
C PRO A 448 -21.36 23.90 9.12
N GLN A 449 -21.41 22.61 9.42
CA GLN A 449 -20.52 21.92 10.36
C GLN A 449 -19.36 21.23 9.67
N ALA A 450 -19.30 21.28 8.32
CA ALA A 450 -18.22 20.66 7.56
C ALA A 450 -16.97 21.55 7.54
N GLU A 451 -15.82 20.93 7.81
CA GLU A 451 -14.50 21.53 7.74
C GLU A 451 -13.67 20.80 6.69
N VAL A 452 -13.15 21.52 5.71
CA VAL A 452 -12.30 20.96 4.64
C VAL A 452 -10.94 21.64 4.67
N ARG A 453 -9.91 20.92 5.06
CA ARG A 453 -8.57 21.46 5.32
C ARG A 453 -7.48 20.76 4.50
N GLU A 454 -6.54 21.54 4.00
CA GLU A 454 -5.25 21.06 3.53
C GLU A 454 -4.29 20.92 4.71
N VAL A 455 -3.54 19.81 4.76
CA VAL A 455 -2.50 19.61 5.76
C VAL A 455 -1.13 19.74 5.09
N PRO A 456 -0.39 20.82 5.40
CA PRO A 456 0.83 21.13 4.65
C PRO A 456 1.94 20.11 4.88
N GLY A 457 2.66 19.77 3.80
CA GLY A 457 3.86 18.92 3.83
C GLY A 457 3.59 17.43 3.98
N LEU A 458 2.32 16.98 4.04
CA LEU A 458 1.99 15.59 4.28
C LEU A 458 1.60 14.85 3.00
N ASN A 459 2.02 13.58 2.91
CA ASN A 459 1.64 12.63 1.85
C ASN A 459 0.27 11.95 2.12
N HIS A 460 -0.09 10.98 1.30
CA HIS A 460 -1.34 10.23 1.41
C HIS A 460 -1.51 9.49 2.75
N MET A 461 -0.41 9.02 3.35
CA MET A 461 -0.38 8.36 4.65
C MET A 461 -0.33 9.36 5.83
N PHE A 462 -0.47 10.66 5.58
CA PHE A 462 -0.29 11.74 6.57
C PHE A 462 1.10 11.74 7.21
N GLN A 463 2.11 11.30 6.51
CA GLN A 463 3.52 11.40 6.91
C GLN A 463 4.11 12.70 6.36
N ALA A 464 5.04 13.30 7.11
CA ALA A 464 5.87 14.39 6.57
C ALA A 464 6.79 13.83 5.47
N ALA A 465 6.64 14.31 4.25
CA ALA A 465 7.27 13.78 3.05
C ALA A 465 8.05 14.83 2.28
N ASP A 466 9.03 14.39 1.49
CA ASP A 466 9.80 15.28 0.61
C ASP A 466 9.08 15.48 -0.73
N THR A 467 8.70 14.40 -1.40
CA THR A 467 8.02 14.40 -2.70
C THR A 467 6.56 13.97 -2.62
N GLY A 468 6.19 13.16 -1.62
CA GLY A 468 4.89 12.53 -1.47
C GLY A 468 4.74 11.23 -2.25
N ALA A 469 5.76 10.80 -2.99
CA ALA A 469 5.73 9.55 -3.73
C ALA A 469 5.57 8.34 -2.80
N PRO A 470 4.77 7.32 -3.18
CA PRO A 470 4.61 6.10 -2.38
C PRO A 470 5.94 5.40 -2.04
N THR A 471 6.97 5.57 -2.88
CA THR A 471 8.32 5.05 -2.65
C THR A 471 9.02 5.66 -1.42
N GLU A 472 8.48 6.72 -0.83
CA GLU A 472 9.01 7.31 0.41
C GLU A 472 8.46 6.63 1.66
N TYR A 473 7.28 5.99 1.62
CA TYR A 473 6.57 5.49 2.80
C TYR A 473 7.44 4.58 3.65
N ALA A 474 8.08 3.60 3.03
CA ALA A 474 8.95 2.66 3.73
C ALA A 474 10.14 3.34 4.44
N ARG A 475 10.62 4.49 3.95
CA ARG A 475 11.81 5.20 4.49
C ARG A 475 11.48 6.20 5.56
N ILE A 476 10.25 6.69 5.61
CA ILE A 476 9.80 7.64 6.63
C ILE A 476 9.58 6.86 7.93
N PRO A 477 10.28 7.16 9.05
CA PRO A 477 10.08 6.39 10.30
C PRO A 477 8.75 6.70 10.96
N GLN A 478 8.20 7.89 10.73
CA GLN A 478 6.96 8.38 11.31
C GLN A 478 5.75 7.78 10.61
N THR A 479 4.79 7.25 11.37
CA THR A 479 3.57 6.64 10.83
C THR A 479 2.50 7.68 10.50
N ILE A 480 2.26 8.63 11.40
CA ILE A 480 1.37 9.78 11.17
C ILE A 480 2.08 11.01 11.75
N ALA A 481 2.12 12.11 11.00
CA ALA A 481 2.68 13.36 11.51
C ALA A 481 1.94 13.80 12.78
N PRO A 482 2.64 14.21 13.88
CA PRO A 482 1.99 14.58 15.13
C PRO A 482 0.92 15.64 14.92
N MET A 483 1.17 16.63 14.07
CA MET A 483 0.20 17.68 13.77
C MET A 483 -1.11 17.13 13.18
N ALA A 484 -1.05 16.12 12.34
CA ALA A 484 -2.26 15.48 11.79
C ALA A 484 -2.94 14.60 12.83
N LEU A 485 -2.15 13.85 13.59
CA LEU A 485 -2.67 13.00 14.66
C LEU A 485 -3.40 13.84 15.74
N ASP A 486 -2.81 14.94 16.17
CA ASP A 486 -3.42 15.86 17.13
C ASP A 486 -4.66 16.54 16.54
N LEU A 487 -4.57 17.05 15.30
CA LEU A 487 -5.72 17.65 14.61
C LEU A 487 -6.92 16.72 14.57
N ILE A 488 -6.71 15.48 14.16
CA ILE A 488 -7.79 14.47 14.07
C ILE A 488 -8.34 14.15 15.46
N THR A 489 -7.47 13.84 16.40
CA THR A 489 -7.91 13.36 17.72
C THR A 489 -8.52 14.47 18.59
N ASP A 490 -8.07 15.70 18.48
CA ASP A 490 -8.67 16.85 19.18
C ASP A 490 -10.03 17.21 18.57
N TRP A 491 -10.14 17.18 17.23
CA TRP A 491 -11.42 17.41 16.55
C TRP A 491 -12.44 16.34 16.94
N VAL A 492 -12.05 15.07 16.93
CA VAL A 492 -12.92 13.94 17.33
C VAL A 492 -13.33 14.10 18.79
N ALA A 493 -12.42 14.44 19.70
CA ALA A 493 -12.74 14.66 21.10
C ALA A 493 -13.76 15.80 21.30
N ALA A 494 -13.62 16.90 20.54
CA ALA A 494 -14.56 18.01 20.57
C ALA A 494 -15.97 17.67 20.09
N HIS A 495 -16.09 16.71 19.14
CA HIS A 495 -17.36 16.28 18.55
C HIS A 495 -17.94 14.98 19.17
N SER A 496 -17.21 14.35 20.08
CA SER A 496 -17.63 13.13 20.81
C SER A 496 -18.20 13.43 22.20
N GLY A 497 -18.36 14.70 22.57
CA GLY A 497 -19.04 15.11 23.80
C GLY A 497 -20.53 14.78 23.79
N PRO A 498 -21.20 14.87 24.95
CA PRO A 498 -22.66 14.79 24.97
C PRO A 498 -23.23 15.87 24.05
N PRO A 499 -24.37 15.62 23.37
CA PRO A 499 -25.00 16.63 22.53
C PRO A 499 -25.18 17.91 23.34
N LYS A 500 -24.78 19.05 22.75
CA LYS A 500 -25.04 20.35 23.39
C LYS A 500 -26.53 20.52 23.55
N PRO A 501 -27.03 20.97 24.72
CA PRO A 501 -28.44 21.11 24.99
C PRO A 501 -29.14 22.08 24.03
#